data_1aa1e0296c1d325ef9dbfee52b1aabf5
#
_entry.id   1aa1e0296c1d325ef9dbfee52b1aabf5
#
_cell.length_a   1.000
_cell.length_b   1.000
_cell.length_c   1.000
_cell.angle_alpha   90.00
_cell.angle_beta   90.00
_cell.angle_gamma   90.00
#
_symmetry.space_group_name_H-M   'P 1'
#
loop_
_entity.id
_entity.type
_entity.pdbx_description
1 polymer ?
#
loop_
_entity_poly.entity_id
_entity_poly.type
_entity_poly.pdbx_seq_one_letter_code
_entity_poly.pdbx_strand_id
1 'polypeptide(L)'
;SRLRRAVPPQKPASVLTNGTPSALQLSRRRGLHAFAIAALSSTLGMGSPAMAQEAKVRFQLDWRFEGPSALFLLPAAKGYFKAAQLDVTIDAGNGSGGTVTRVASGTYDLGFADMAALMEFHANNPDAPNKPVAVMMVYNNTPAAVMALKKSGIKSPKDLSGKKLGAPVFDAGRKAFPVFQKANAISNVQWTAMDPPLRETMLARGDVDAITGFSFTSLLNLEARGVKLDDVVSFPYAEHGVKFYGNAIIASEKFLKENPAAVKRFLEAFSKGAREVIANPAAAIEHVKARDGIINVALETRRLKLAIDSVINSTDARSEGFGQAQAPRLALMASQVSDAFNTKTRVNASAIWSGQFLPDAKTLDILPKR
;
A
#
# COMPACT_ATOMS: atom_id res chain seq x y z
N SER A 1 -9.21 51.98 27.33
CA SER A 1 -10.26 51.87 28.34
C SER A 1 -10.79 50.44 28.34
N ARG A 2 -10.43 49.70 29.36
CA ARG A 2 -11.27 49.23 30.50
C ARG A 2 -12.46 48.38 30.02
N LEU A 3 -12.78 47.18 30.51
CA LEU A 3 -12.62 46.50 31.81
C LEU A 3 -13.01 45.02 31.62
N ARG A 4 -12.20 44.15 32.06
CA ARG A 4 -12.37 43.05 33.07
C ARG A 4 -13.80 42.79 33.52
N ARG A 5 -14.23 41.52 33.53
CA ARG A 5 -14.63 40.84 34.76
C ARG A 5 -14.66 39.32 34.61
N ALA A 6 -14.08 38.70 35.60
CA ALA A 6 -13.87 37.30 35.87
C ALA A 6 -15.01 36.72 36.73
N VAL A 7 -15.28 35.43 36.54
CA VAL A 7 -15.43 34.30 37.49
C VAL A 7 -15.90 34.66 38.94
N PRO A 8 -16.58 33.82 39.73
CA PRO A 8 -16.33 32.40 39.98
C PRO A 8 -17.55 31.53 40.44
N PRO A 9 -17.26 30.36 41.04
CA PRO A 9 -18.07 29.17 41.12
C PRO A 9 -18.81 29.01 42.46
N GLN A 10 -19.70 28.00 42.51
CA GLN A 10 -20.07 27.40 43.81
C GLN A 10 -20.62 25.97 43.67
N LYS A 11 -19.99 25.06 44.37
CA LYS A 11 -20.57 23.94 45.13
C LYS A 11 -21.01 24.51 46.49
N PRO A 12 -21.76 23.82 47.41
CA PRO A 12 -21.64 22.41 47.77
C PRO A 12 -22.89 21.71 48.38
N ALA A 13 -22.65 20.48 48.79
CA ALA A 13 -23.02 19.78 50.03
C ALA A 13 -24.43 19.17 50.15
N SER A 14 -24.43 17.89 50.22
CA SER A 14 -24.50 16.95 51.35
C SER A 14 -25.87 16.83 52.03
N VAL A 15 -26.30 15.59 52.28
CA VAL A 15 -26.50 15.06 53.65
C VAL A 15 -26.99 13.59 53.58
N LEU A 16 -26.35 12.79 54.36
CA LEU A 16 -26.53 11.44 54.84
C LEU A 16 -27.93 11.16 55.42
N THR A 17 -28.41 9.90 55.32
CA THR A 17 -28.82 9.18 56.56
C THR A 17 -28.89 7.66 56.35
N ASN A 18 -28.30 7.01 57.31
CA ASN A 18 -28.22 5.65 57.77
C ASN A 18 -29.51 4.87 57.89
N GLY A 19 -29.37 3.55 57.84
CA GLY A 19 -30.38 2.65 58.41
C GLY A 19 -30.17 1.16 58.09
N THR A 20 -29.35 0.47 58.89
CA THR A 20 -29.41 -0.98 59.15
C THR A 20 -29.90 -1.12 60.61
N PRO A 21 -30.21 -2.27 61.19
CA PRO A 21 -30.32 -3.67 60.74
C PRO A 21 -31.55 -4.41 61.30
N SER A 22 -31.79 -5.67 60.97
CA SER A 22 -32.08 -6.67 62.02
C SER A 22 -32.26 -8.12 61.47
N ALA A 23 -31.78 -8.98 62.21
CA ALA A 23 -31.56 -10.40 62.09
C ALA A 23 -32.74 -11.26 62.54
N LEU A 24 -32.53 -12.56 62.29
CA LEU A 24 -33.06 -13.78 62.95
C LEU A 24 -34.49 -14.25 62.60
N GLN A 25 -34.62 -15.44 62.05
CA GLN A 25 -34.84 -16.65 62.88
C GLN A 25 -34.80 -17.96 62.07
N LEU A 26 -34.17 -18.91 62.69
CA LEU A 26 -34.16 -20.33 62.34
C LEU A 26 -35.51 -20.98 62.49
N SER A 27 -35.81 -21.97 61.65
CA SER A 27 -36.45 -23.18 62.15
C SER A 27 -36.09 -24.43 61.32
N ARG A 28 -35.58 -25.40 62.06
CA ARG A 28 -35.32 -26.79 61.61
C ARG A 28 -36.67 -27.50 61.40
N ARG A 29 -36.78 -28.35 60.40
CA ARG A 29 -37.38 -29.68 60.55
C ARG A 29 -36.88 -30.66 59.49
N ARG A 30 -36.60 -31.85 59.96
CA ARG A 30 -36.10 -33.08 59.35
C ARG A 30 -37.14 -33.71 58.45
N GLY A 31 -36.69 -34.46 57.45
CA GLY A 31 -37.46 -35.62 56.97
C GLY A 31 -37.13 -36.16 55.60
N LEU A 32 -36.33 -37.23 55.57
CA LEU A 32 -36.39 -38.45 54.73
C LEU A 32 -36.35 -38.44 53.18
N HIS A 33 -35.24 -39.01 52.76
CA HIS A 33 -35.05 -40.02 51.68
C HIS A 33 -36.00 -40.04 50.48
N ALA A 34 -35.45 -39.80 49.31
CA ALA A 34 -35.78 -40.56 48.12
C ALA A 34 -34.56 -40.54 47.14
N PHE A 35 -34.12 -41.72 46.78
CA PHE A 35 -33.18 -42.05 45.72
C PHE A 35 -33.71 -41.50 44.40
N ALA A 36 -32.94 -40.73 43.66
CA ALA A 36 -33.18 -40.46 42.26
C ALA A 36 -31.86 -40.45 41.50
N ILE A 37 -31.83 -41.31 40.55
CA ILE A 37 -30.85 -41.71 39.57
C ILE A 37 -30.21 -40.45 38.93
N ALA A 38 -28.89 -40.38 39.00
CA ALA A 38 -28.09 -39.42 38.23
C ALA A 38 -28.09 -39.85 36.76
N ALA A 39 -28.91 -39.19 35.95
CA ALA A 39 -28.77 -39.21 34.49
C ALA A 39 -27.62 -38.28 34.12
N LEU A 40 -26.49 -38.86 33.74
CA LEU A 40 -25.36 -38.13 33.12
C LEU A 40 -25.81 -37.61 31.76
N SER A 41 -26.35 -36.39 31.75
CA SER A 41 -26.52 -35.64 30.50
C SER A 41 -25.17 -35.05 30.11
N SER A 42 -24.39 -35.79 29.36
CA SER A 42 -23.28 -35.30 28.59
C SER A 42 -23.83 -34.35 27.51
N THR A 43 -24.01 -33.10 27.86
CA THR A 43 -24.12 -32.04 26.87
C THR A 43 -22.80 -31.91 26.13
N LEU A 44 -22.72 -32.62 24.99
CA LEU A 44 -21.79 -32.26 23.93
C LEU A 44 -22.04 -30.76 23.62
N GLY A 45 -21.24 -29.93 24.20
CA GLY A 45 -21.14 -28.54 23.79
C GLY A 45 -20.71 -28.53 22.34
N MET A 46 -21.67 -28.49 21.41
CA MET A 46 -21.42 -28.02 20.05
C MET A 46 -20.96 -26.56 20.20
N GLY A 47 -19.67 -26.39 20.35
CA GLY A 47 -19.06 -25.07 20.20
C GLY A 47 -19.50 -24.52 18.85
N SER A 48 -20.42 -23.57 18.84
CA SER A 48 -20.71 -22.80 17.64
C SER A 48 -19.33 -22.35 17.11
N PRO A 49 -19.04 -22.56 15.82
CA PRO A 49 -17.81 -21.99 15.25
C PRO A 49 -17.83 -20.51 15.56
N ALA A 50 -16.85 -20.06 16.33
CA ALA A 50 -16.69 -18.64 16.60
C ALA A 50 -16.62 -17.96 15.23
N MET A 51 -17.69 -17.30 14.82
CA MET A 51 -17.72 -16.49 13.61
C MET A 51 -16.57 -15.51 13.77
N ALA A 52 -15.56 -15.61 12.89
CA ALA A 52 -14.45 -14.68 12.96
C ALA A 52 -15.02 -13.27 12.85
N GLN A 53 -14.71 -12.43 13.83
CA GLN A 53 -15.20 -11.06 13.85
C GLN A 53 -14.71 -10.33 12.60
N GLU A 54 -15.60 -9.60 11.93
CA GLU A 54 -15.28 -8.78 10.78
C GLU A 54 -14.21 -7.75 11.18
N ALA A 55 -13.08 -7.77 10.46
CA ALA A 55 -11.99 -6.85 10.72
C ALA A 55 -12.07 -5.65 9.79
N LYS A 56 -11.99 -4.45 10.36
CA LYS A 56 -11.89 -3.21 9.57
C LYS A 56 -10.46 -3.05 9.05
N VAL A 57 -10.32 -2.73 7.77
CA VAL A 57 -9.05 -2.50 7.09
C VAL A 57 -9.11 -1.21 6.31
N ARG A 58 -8.32 -0.23 6.70
CA ARG A 58 -8.14 1.01 5.95
C ARG A 58 -6.94 0.82 5.03
N PHE A 59 -7.19 0.85 3.73
CA PHE A 59 -6.19 0.62 2.69
C PHE A 59 -5.96 1.88 1.87
N GLN A 60 -4.70 2.24 1.64
CA GLN A 60 -4.35 3.35 0.76
C GLN A 60 -3.54 2.88 -0.45
N LEU A 61 -3.98 3.28 -1.64
CA LEU A 61 -3.22 3.17 -2.88
C LEU A 61 -2.00 4.12 -2.86
N ASP A 62 -1.02 3.83 -3.68
CA ASP A 62 0.12 4.71 -3.91
C ASP A 62 -0.22 5.91 -4.79
N TRP A 63 -1.26 5.79 -5.62
CA TRP A 63 -1.62 6.75 -6.64
C TRP A 63 -3.13 6.93 -6.80
N ARG A 64 -3.52 7.68 -7.82
CA ARG A 64 -4.90 7.95 -8.18
C ARG A 64 -5.62 6.69 -8.64
N PHE A 65 -6.96 6.78 -8.79
CA PHE A 65 -7.76 5.72 -9.39
C PHE A 65 -7.51 5.67 -10.90
N GLU A 66 -6.50 4.91 -11.28
CA GLU A 66 -6.12 4.59 -12.66
C GLU A 66 -6.21 3.08 -12.87
N GLY A 67 -5.93 2.61 -14.09
CA GLY A 67 -6.06 1.19 -14.46
C GLY A 67 -5.56 0.19 -13.41
N PRO A 68 -4.33 0.33 -12.89
CA PRO A 68 -3.79 -0.61 -11.90
C PRO A 68 -4.57 -0.70 -10.59
N SER A 69 -5.35 0.32 -10.23
CA SER A 69 -6.21 0.27 -9.03
C SER A 69 -7.29 -0.81 -9.12
N ALA A 70 -7.58 -1.32 -10.33
CA ALA A 70 -8.48 -2.45 -10.54
C ALA A 70 -8.08 -3.68 -9.73
N LEU A 71 -6.78 -3.89 -9.47
CA LEU A 71 -6.28 -4.99 -8.63
C LEU A 71 -6.92 -5.03 -7.24
N PHE A 72 -7.29 -3.87 -6.71
CA PHE A 72 -7.90 -3.72 -5.38
C PHE A 72 -9.40 -3.43 -5.46
N LEU A 73 -9.84 -2.68 -6.46
CA LEU A 73 -11.24 -2.29 -6.61
C LEU A 73 -12.13 -3.45 -7.08
N LEU A 74 -11.62 -4.34 -7.93
CA LEU A 74 -12.38 -5.53 -8.36
C LEU A 74 -12.68 -6.47 -7.18
N PRO A 75 -11.73 -6.92 -6.36
CA PRO A 75 -12.05 -7.79 -5.22
C PRO A 75 -12.96 -7.10 -4.21
N ALA A 76 -12.86 -5.79 -4.02
CA ALA A 76 -13.78 -5.03 -3.18
C ALA A 76 -15.20 -5.04 -3.74
N ALA A 77 -15.37 -4.67 -5.01
CA ALA A 77 -16.68 -4.60 -5.67
C ALA A 77 -17.36 -5.97 -5.81
N LYS A 78 -16.59 -7.04 -6.02
CA LYS A 78 -17.10 -8.42 -6.06
C LYS A 78 -17.33 -9.03 -4.68
N GLY A 79 -17.09 -8.27 -3.60
CA GLY A 79 -17.35 -8.72 -2.25
C GLY A 79 -16.35 -9.78 -1.74
N TYR A 80 -15.17 -9.92 -2.35
CA TYR A 80 -14.18 -10.92 -1.92
C TYR A 80 -13.61 -10.60 -0.55
N PHE A 81 -13.36 -9.33 -0.26
CA PHE A 81 -12.96 -8.90 1.08
C PHE A 81 -14.08 -9.15 2.09
N LYS A 82 -15.32 -8.83 1.76
CA LYS A 82 -16.47 -9.06 2.64
C LYS A 82 -16.69 -10.55 2.92
N ALA A 83 -16.59 -11.40 1.89
CA ALA A 83 -16.64 -12.86 2.05
C ALA A 83 -15.49 -13.40 2.93
N ALA A 84 -14.36 -12.71 2.95
CA ALA A 84 -13.25 -12.98 3.85
C ALA A 84 -13.41 -12.32 5.24
N GLN A 85 -14.60 -11.81 5.56
CA GLN A 85 -14.90 -11.10 6.81
C GLN A 85 -13.98 -9.88 7.06
N LEU A 86 -13.80 -9.06 6.02
CA LEU A 86 -13.04 -7.83 6.04
C LEU A 86 -13.93 -6.69 5.54
N ASP A 87 -14.04 -5.64 6.35
CA ASP A 87 -14.60 -4.34 5.95
C ASP A 87 -13.45 -3.45 5.46
N VAL A 88 -13.24 -3.43 4.15
CA VAL A 88 -12.10 -2.74 3.52
C VAL A 88 -12.55 -1.42 2.92
N THR A 89 -11.93 -0.32 3.35
CA THR A 89 -12.01 0.98 2.68
C THR A 89 -10.75 1.21 1.87
N ILE A 90 -10.89 1.72 0.64
CA ILE A 90 -9.78 1.95 -0.28
C ILE A 90 -9.78 3.41 -0.69
N ASP A 91 -8.68 4.10 -0.42
CA ASP A 91 -8.47 5.49 -0.78
C ASP A 91 -7.30 5.66 -1.75
N ALA A 92 -7.40 6.68 -2.62
CA ALA A 92 -6.32 7.06 -3.50
C ALA A 92 -5.14 7.65 -2.73
N GLY A 93 -3.94 7.55 -3.31
CA GLY A 93 -2.72 8.17 -2.80
C GLY A 93 -2.22 9.29 -3.71
N ASN A 94 -1.12 9.88 -3.30
CA ASN A 94 -0.40 10.93 -4.05
C ASN A 94 1.10 10.62 -4.20
N GLY A 95 1.46 9.36 -4.10
CA GLY A 95 2.81 8.84 -4.21
C GLY A 95 3.15 7.86 -3.07
N SER A 96 3.96 6.86 -3.37
CA SER A 96 4.33 5.78 -2.43
C SER A 96 4.91 6.28 -1.11
N GLY A 97 5.72 7.35 -1.13
CA GLY A 97 6.27 7.94 0.08
C GLY A 97 5.19 8.44 1.05
N GLY A 98 4.10 9.02 0.51
CA GLY A 98 2.95 9.45 1.30
C GLY A 98 2.19 8.27 1.90
N THR A 99 1.99 7.21 1.12
CA THR A 99 1.33 5.98 1.58
C THR A 99 2.12 5.32 2.71
N VAL A 100 3.43 5.14 2.55
CA VAL A 100 4.31 4.59 3.60
C VAL A 100 4.17 5.39 4.89
N THR A 101 4.24 6.73 4.82
CA THR A 101 4.13 7.61 5.98
C THR A 101 2.78 7.46 6.69
N ARG A 102 1.68 7.35 5.93
CA ARG A 102 0.34 7.22 6.51
C ARG A 102 0.06 5.84 7.10
N VAL A 103 0.65 4.79 6.54
CA VAL A 103 0.61 3.45 7.16
C VAL A 103 1.45 3.44 8.44
N ALA A 104 2.62 4.06 8.43
CA ALA A 104 3.47 4.19 9.62
C ALA A 104 2.80 4.99 10.76
N SER A 105 2.05 6.04 10.43
CA SER A 105 1.30 6.83 11.42
C SER A 105 0.05 6.14 11.96
N GLY A 106 -0.37 5.01 11.36
CA GLY A 106 -1.61 4.31 11.72
C GLY A 106 -2.87 4.96 11.16
N THR A 107 -2.76 5.94 10.25
CA THR A 107 -3.91 6.48 9.51
C THR A 107 -4.52 5.42 8.60
N TYR A 108 -3.68 4.56 8.01
CA TYR A 108 -4.06 3.36 7.27
C TYR A 108 -3.41 2.13 7.91
N ASP A 109 -4.07 0.99 7.75
CA ASP A 109 -3.62 -0.29 8.30
C ASP A 109 -2.73 -1.02 7.30
N LEU A 110 -3.13 -0.98 6.03
CA LEU A 110 -2.39 -1.50 4.89
C LEU A 110 -2.28 -0.43 3.81
N GLY A 111 -1.35 -0.65 2.87
CA GLY A 111 -1.22 0.21 1.70
C GLY A 111 -0.54 -0.50 0.55
N PHE A 112 -0.50 0.17 -0.59
CA PHE A 112 0.24 -0.25 -1.77
C PHE A 112 1.33 0.78 -2.03
N ALA A 113 2.60 0.37 -1.99
CA ALA A 113 3.71 1.32 -2.08
C ALA A 113 4.98 0.69 -2.65
N ASP A 114 5.80 1.53 -3.28
CA ASP A 114 7.10 1.16 -3.84
C ASP A 114 8.11 0.80 -2.74
N MET A 115 8.90 -0.22 -2.99
CA MET A 115 9.87 -0.76 -2.04
C MET A 115 11.02 0.21 -1.72
N ALA A 116 11.46 1.05 -2.67
CA ALA A 116 12.50 2.04 -2.39
C ALA A 116 12.00 3.12 -1.42
N ALA A 117 10.74 3.54 -1.56
CA ALA A 117 10.11 4.47 -0.63
C ALA A 117 9.98 3.87 0.77
N LEU A 118 9.64 2.57 0.86
CA LEU A 118 9.59 1.85 2.13
C LEU A 118 10.98 1.76 2.80
N MET A 119 12.00 1.41 2.03
CA MET A 119 13.39 1.32 2.51
C MET A 119 13.92 2.67 2.98
N GLU A 120 13.68 3.74 2.21
CA GLU A 120 14.04 5.11 2.60
C GLU A 120 13.40 5.50 3.93
N PHE A 121 12.11 5.20 4.10
CA PHE A 121 11.39 5.50 5.35
C PHE A 121 12.03 4.81 6.55
N HIS A 122 12.33 3.51 6.44
CA HIS A 122 12.99 2.74 7.51
C HIS A 122 14.35 3.33 7.89
N ALA A 123 15.16 3.67 6.90
CA ALA A 123 16.51 4.19 7.13
C ALA A 123 16.51 5.61 7.70
N ASN A 124 15.50 6.42 7.39
CA ASN A 124 15.36 7.78 7.92
C ASN A 124 14.62 7.87 9.26
N ASN A 125 13.89 6.82 9.62
CA ASN A 125 13.10 6.77 10.85
C ASN A 125 13.40 5.49 11.65
N PRO A 126 14.67 5.29 12.08
CA PRO A 126 15.09 4.06 12.76
C PRO A 126 14.28 3.80 14.04
N ASP A 127 13.89 4.86 14.74
CA ASP A 127 13.20 4.80 16.03
C ASP A 127 11.66 4.88 15.91
N ALA A 128 11.12 4.89 14.70
CA ALA A 128 9.67 4.91 14.52
C ALA A 128 9.02 3.65 15.13
N PRO A 129 7.97 3.82 15.96
CA PRO A 129 7.40 2.71 16.72
C PRO A 129 6.54 1.74 15.89
N ASN A 130 6.19 2.11 14.68
CA ASN A 130 5.26 1.39 13.82
C ASN A 130 5.71 1.47 12.37
N LYS A 131 6.84 0.83 12.04
CA LYS A 131 7.37 0.82 10.69
C LYS A 131 6.59 -0.16 9.81
N PRO A 132 6.12 0.24 8.62
CA PRO A 132 5.44 -0.69 7.73
C PRO A 132 6.38 -1.78 7.23
N VAL A 133 5.81 -2.96 6.98
CA VAL A 133 6.51 -4.13 6.43
C VAL A 133 5.81 -4.56 5.15
N ALA A 134 6.56 -4.87 4.11
CA ALA A 134 6.03 -5.44 2.89
C ALA A 134 5.65 -6.91 3.12
N VAL A 135 4.44 -7.29 2.70
CA VAL A 135 3.87 -8.63 2.97
C VAL A 135 3.51 -9.40 1.69
N MET A 136 3.45 -8.72 0.53
CA MET A 136 3.26 -9.34 -0.78
C MET A 136 3.81 -8.44 -1.88
N MET A 137 4.72 -8.97 -2.70
CA MET A 137 5.24 -8.26 -3.87
C MET A 137 4.23 -8.33 -5.01
N VAL A 138 3.87 -7.18 -5.58
CA VAL A 138 2.91 -7.12 -6.69
C VAL A 138 3.60 -6.67 -7.98
N TYR A 139 4.40 -5.62 -7.94
CA TYR A 139 5.26 -5.23 -9.05
C TYR A 139 6.64 -5.79 -8.82
N ASN A 140 6.94 -6.89 -9.49
CA ASN A 140 8.23 -7.57 -9.33
C ASN A 140 9.41 -6.72 -9.84
N ASN A 141 9.15 -5.80 -10.78
CA ASN A 141 10.14 -4.86 -11.29
C ASN A 141 9.67 -3.43 -11.07
N THR A 142 10.60 -2.50 -10.86
CA THR A 142 10.26 -1.08 -10.79
C THR A 142 9.74 -0.57 -12.14
N PRO A 143 8.57 0.06 -12.18
CA PRO A 143 8.10 0.75 -13.38
C PRO A 143 8.63 2.19 -13.50
N ALA A 144 9.47 2.63 -12.57
CA ALA A 144 10.00 3.98 -12.56
C ALA A 144 10.84 4.28 -13.81
N ALA A 145 10.65 5.47 -14.35
CA ALA A 145 11.39 5.97 -15.50
C ALA A 145 11.57 7.49 -15.38
N VAL A 146 12.59 8.00 -16.05
CA VAL A 146 12.65 9.43 -16.41
C VAL A 146 12.13 9.57 -17.83
N MET A 147 11.27 10.56 -18.05
CA MET A 147 10.72 10.87 -19.37
C MET A 147 11.00 12.34 -19.72
N ALA A 148 11.41 12.56 -20.96
CA ALA A 148 11.65 13.89 -21.51
C ALA A 148 11.09 13.97 -22.92
N LEU A 149 10.91 15.16 -23.47
CA LEU A 149 10.54 15.34 -24.86
C LEU A 149 11.80 15.35 -25.73
N LYS A 150 11.78 14.71 -26.89
CA LYS A 150 12.92 14.72 -27.85
C LYS A 150 13.41 16.13 -28.19
N LYS A 151 12.49 17.09 -28.26
CA LYS A 151 12.82 18.52 -28.52
C LYS A 151 13.70 19.16 -27.44
N SER A 152 13.79 18.56 -26.24
CA SER A 152 14.67 19.07 -25.17
C SER A 152 16.15 18.81 -25.41
N GLY A 153 16.49 17.94 -26.38
CA GLY A 153 17.84 17.54 -26.70
C GLY A 153 18.43 16.50 -25.73
N ILE A 154 17.66 16.04 -24.75
CA ILE A 154 18.06 14.97 -23.81
C ILE A 154 18.02 13.63 -24.58
N LYS A 155 19.17 12.96 -24.73
CA LYS A 155 19.32 11.71 -25.49
C LYS A 155 19.80 10.56 -24.62
N SER A 156 20.39 10.85 -23.47
CA SER A 156 20.91 9.87 -22.52
C SER A 156 20.61 10.29 -21.08
N PRO A 157 20.66 9.40 -20.09
CA PRO A 157 20.50 9.76 -18.69
C PRO A 157 21.46 10.85 -18.23
N LYS A 158 22.71 10.85 -18.72
CA LYS A 158 23.73 11.83 -18.34
C LYS A 158 23.35 13.27 -18.73
N ASP A 159 22.54 13.44 -19.78
CA ASP A 159 22.10 14.76 -20.25
C ASP A 159 21.10 15.42 -19.28
N LEU A 160 20.62 14.69 -18.27
CA LEU A 160 19.81 15.20 -17.18
C LEU A 160 20.59 16.09 -16.20
N SER A 161 21.93 16.06 -16.28
CA SER A 161 22.79 16.90 -15.42
C SER A 161 22.46 18.39 -15.60
N GLY A 162 22.16 19.08 -14.50
CA GLY A 162 21.78 20.48 -14.49
C GLY A 162 20.32 20.77 -14.91
N LYS A 163 19.57 19.76 -15.30
CA LYS A 163 18.19 19.91 -15.79
C LYS A 163 17.18 20.07 -14.66
N LYS A 164 16.03 20.66 -15.02
CA LYS A 164 14.88 20.81 -14.15
C LYS A 164 13.96 19.59 -14.28
N LEU A 165 13.88 18.79 -13.22
CA LEU A 165 13.03 17.62 -13.15
C LEU A 165 11.77 17.90 -12.34
N GLY A 166 10.64 17.40 -12.83
CA GLY A 166 9.34 17.56 -12.18
C GLY A 166 8.78 16.25 -11.65
N ALA A 167 8.34 16.24 -10.42
CA ALA A 167 7.55 15.16 -9.84
C ALA A 167 6.90 15.59 -8.51
N PRO A 168 5.79 14.94 -8.11
CA PRO A 168 5.29 15.06 -6.74
C PRO A 168 6.35 14.67 -5.72
N VAL A 169 6.33 15.28 -4.54
CA VAL A 169 7.36 15.04 -3.51
C VAL A 169 7.42 13.57 -3.07
N PHE A 170 6.26 12.91 -3.05
CA PHE A 170 6.13 11.50 -2.63
C PHE A 170 6.13 10.50 -3.78
N ASP A 171 6.42 10.95 -5.01
CA ASP A 171 6.49 10.08 -6.19
C ASP A 171 7.58 9.02 -6.04
N ALA A 172 7.25 7.76 -6.35
CA ALA A 172 8.18 6.63 -6.21
C ALA A 172 9.42 6.76 -7.10
N GLY A 173 9.24 7.24 -8.33
CA GLY A 173 10.35 7.49 -9.26
C GLY A 173 11.30 8.56 -8.72
N ARG A 174 10.76 9.66 -8.16
CA ARG A 174 11.54 10.69 -7.50
C ARG A 174 12.29 10.14 -6.27
N LYS A 175 11.64 9.30 -5.47
CA LYS A 175 12.26 8.67 -4.29
C LYS A 175 13.40 7.73 -4.66
N ALA A 176 13.27 6.96 -5.74
CA ALA A 176 14.31 6.06 -6.22
C ALA A 176 15.39 6.77 -7.07
N PHE A 177 15.19 8.03 -7.47
CA PHE A 177 16.07 8.78 -8.36
C PHE A 177 17.52 8.84 -7.89
N PRO A 178 17.88 8.96 -6.60
CA PRO A 178 19.28 8.99 -6.16
C PRO A 178 20.09 7.76 -6.62
N VAL A 179 19.49 6.58 -6.67
CA VAL A 179 20.14 5.37 -7.19
C VAL A 179 20.32 5.46 -8.70
N PHE A 180 19.30 5.89 -9.43
CA PHE A 180 19.38 6.13 -10.87
C PHE A 180 20.43 7.20 -11.21
N GLN A 181 20.48 8.28 -10.45
CA GLN A 181 21.43 9.36 -10.59
C GLN A 181 22.88 8.86 -10.41
N LYS A 182 23.13 8.07 -9.36
CA LYS A 182 24.44 7.48 -9.09
C LYS A 182 24.86 6.50 -10.18
N ALA A 183 23.97 5.60 -10.58
CA ALA A 183 24.25 4.58 -11.60
C ALA A 183 24.58 5.19 -12.98
N ASN A 184 24.07 6.37 -13.30
CA ASN A 184 24.24 7.01 -14.60
C ASN A 184 25.14 8.25 -14.56
N ALA A 185 25.88 8.46 -13.48
CA ALA A 185 26.80 9.59 -13.29
C ALA A 185 26.14 10.96 -13.60
N ILE A 186 24.90 11.14 -13.21
CA ILE A 186 24.17 12.38 -13.36
C ILE A 186 24.62 13.32 -12.24
N SER A 187 25.05 14.52 -12.57
CA SER A 187 25.36 15.55 -11.60
C SER A 187 24.08 16.27 -11.14
N ASN A 188 24.21 17.47 -10.66
CA ASN A 188 23.09 18.24 -10.09
C ASN A 188 21.84 18.24 -10.96
N VAL A 189 20.70 17.97 -10.34
CA VAL A 189 19.35 18.18 -10.92
C VAL A 189 18.59 19.19 -10.06
N GLN A 190 17.70 19.92 -10.68
CA GLN A 190 16.82 20.87 -9.99
C GLN A 190 15.41 20.29 -9.91
N TRP A 191 14.88 20.12 -8.71
CA TRP A 191 13.54 19.56 -8.54
C TRP A 191 12.46 20.64 -8.48
N THR A 192 11.41 20.44 -9.26
CA THR A 192 10.15 21.16 -9.16
C THR A 192 9.09 20.22 -8.62
N ALA A 193 8.51 20.56 -7.48
CA ALA A 193 7.39 19.83 -6.90
C ALA A 193 6.07 20.29 -7.53
N MET A 194 5.16 19.36 -7.76
CA MET A 194 3.79 19.64 -8.21
C MET A 194 2.84 18.54 -7.75
N ASP A 195 1.56 18.82 -7.86
CA ASP A 195 0.53 17.78 -7.63
C ASP A 195 0.48 16.78 -8.79
N PRO A 196 0.09 15.53 -8.53
CA PRO A 196 0.06 14.46 -9.52
C PRO A 196 -0.61 14.83 -10.87
N PRO A 197 -1.76 15.54 -10.91
CA PRO A 197 -2.41 15.89 -12.17
C PRO A 197 -1.62 16.83 -13.07
N LEU A 198 -0.64 17.54 -12.51
CA LEU A 198 0.12 18.59 -13.23
C LEU A 198 1.41 18.07 -13.87
N ARG A 199 1.93 16.92 -13.45
CA ARG A 199 3.25 16.42 -13.84
C ARG A 199 3.45 16.37 -15.35
N GLU A 200 2.60 15.65 -16.05
CA GLU A 200 2.71 15.48 -17.50
C GLU A 200 2.34 16.76 -18.26
N THR A 201 1.45 17.57 -17.71
CA THR A 201 1.11 18.89 -18.28
C THR A 201 2.31 19.82 -18.27
N MET A 202 3.06 19.87 -17.17
CA MET A 202 4.24 20.72 -17.04
C MET A 202 5.36 20.27 -18.00
N LEU A 203 5.54 18.94 -18.20
CA LEU A 203 6.47 18.45 -19.22
C LEU A 203 6.02 18.83 -20.64
N ALA A 204 4.75 18.60 -20.97
CA ALA A 204 4.21 18.92 -22.30
C ALA A 204 4.36 20.41 -22.64
N ARG A 205 4.20 21.29 -21.68
CA ARG A 205 4.38 22.75 -21.81
C ARG A 205 5.83 23.19 -21.82
N GLY A 206 6.76 22.37 -21.33
CA GLY A 206 8.17 22.73 -21.19
C GLY A 206 8.49 23.51 -19.90
N ASP A 207 7.60 23.49 -18.91
CA ASP A 207 7.84 24.12 -17.60
C ASP A 207 8.94 23.35 -16.81
N VAL A 208 9.13 22.07 -17.12
CA VAL A 208 10.23 21.20 -16.68
C VAL A 208 10.87 20.50 -17.88
N ASP A 209 12.15 20.14 -17.78
CA ASP A 209 12.90 19.48 -18.86
C ASP A 209 12.62 17.97 -18.93
N ALA A 210 12.36 17.36 -17.78
CA ALA A 210 12.03 15.95 -17.64
C ALA A 210 11.14 15.72 -16.41
N ILE A 211 10.52 14.55 -16.35
CA ILE A 211 9.71 14.10 -15.22
C ILE A 211 10.15 12.71 -14.78
N THR A 212 9.93 12.38 -13.51
CA THR A 212 9.95 10.99 -13.04
C THR A 212 8.53 10.50 -12.82
N GLY A 213 8.34 9.20 -12.93
CA GLY A 213 7.06 8.55 -12.69
C GLY A 213 7.08 7.09 -13.14
N PHE A 214 5.95 6.42 -13.02
CA PHE A 214 5.78 5.09 -13.61
C PHE A 214 5.51 5.21 -15.10
N SER A 215 6.25 4.46 -15.91
CA SER A 215 6.22 4.56 -17.38
C SER A 215 4.80 4.41 -17.95
N PHE A 216 4.06 3.40 -17.51
CA PHE A 216 2.69 3.15 -17.97
C PHE A 216 1.70 4.26 -17.56
N THR A 217 1.99 5.02 -16.50
CA THR A 217 1.19 6.17 -16.09
C THR A 217 1.54 7.39 -16.94
N SER A 218 2.80 7.78 -16.94
CA SER A 218 3.21 9.06 -17.54
C SER A 218 3.16 9.06 -19.06
N LEU A 219 3.54 7.96 -19.73
CA LEU A 219 3.47 7.86 -21.19
C LEU A 219 2.03 8.01 -21.69
N LEU A 220 1.08 7.31 -21.09
CA LEU A 220 -0.32 7.41 -21.48
C LEU A 220 -0.96 8.74 -21.10
N ASN A 221 -0.53 9.35 -19.99
CA ASN A 221 -0.97 10.69 -19.63
C ASN A 221 -0.43 11.78 -20.57
N LEU A 222 0.80 11.63 -21.09
CA LEU A 222 1.34 12.48 -22.12
C LEU A 222 0.56 12.35 -23.44
N GLU A 223 0.27 11.11 -23.85
CA GLU A 223 -0.55 10.83 -25.03
C GLU A 223 -1.94 11.49 -24.92
N ALA A 224 -2.59 11.35 -23.76
CA ALA A 224 -3.89 11.98 -23.51
C ALA A 224 -3.85 13.51 -23.56
N ARG A 225 -2.66 14.10 -23.46
CA ARG A 225 -2.43 15.56 -23.62
C ARG A 225 -1.96 15.96 -25.02
N GLY A 226 -2.04 15.03 -25.97
CA GLY A 226 -1.69 15.26 -27.38
C GLY A 226 -0.19 15.16 -27.68
N VAL A 227 0.62 14.67 -26.75
CA VAL A 227 2.04 14.37 -27.01
C VAL A 227 2.14 13.03 -27.73
N LYS A 228 2.76 13.01 -28.92
CA LYS A 228 3.03 11.77 -29.62
C LYS A 228 4.08 10.95 -28.83
N LEU A 229 3.84 9.66 -28.62
CA LEU A 229 4.79 8.81 -27.88
C LEU A 229 6.16 8.75 -28.57
N ASP A 230 6.20 8.85 -29.90
CA ASP A 230 7.44 8.95 -30.68
C ASP A 230 8.25 10.21 -30.38
N ASP A 231 7.64 11.24 -29.79
CA ASP A 231 8.33 12.47 -29.39
C ASP A 231 8.83 12.41 -27.93
N VAL A 232 8.62 11.29 -27.24
CA VAL A 232 9.06 11.07 -25.86
C VAL A 232 10.33 10.23 -25.84
N VAL A 233 11.32 10.67 -25.06
CA VAL A 233 12.46 9.85 -24.64
C VAL A 233 12.15 9.32 -23.26
N SER A 234 12.32 8.01 -23.06
CA SER A 234 12.12 7.35 -21.78
C SER A 234 13.38 6.61 -21.36
N PHE A 235 13.76 6.76 -20.09
CA PHE A 235 14.86 6.04 -19.46
C PHE A 235 14.32 5.19 -18.33
N PRO A 236 13.87 3.93 -18.57
CA PRO A 236 13.42 3.02 -17.53
C PRO A 236 14.56 2.74 -16.54
N TYR A 237 14.28 2.82 -15.26
CA TYR A 237 15.29 2.59 -14.22
C TYR A 237 15.90 1.19 -14.30
N ALA A 238 15.07 0.18 -14.56
CA ALA A 238 15.51 -1.20 -14.68
C ALA A 238 16.52 -1.44 -15.82
N GLU A 239 16.47 -0.64 -16.88
CA GLU A 239 17.38 -0.70 -18.03
C GLU A 239 18.64 0.12 -17.82
N HIS A 240 18.66 0.97 -16.81
CA HIS A 240 19.74 1.92 -16.52
C HIS A 240 20.34 1.72 -15.11
N GLY A 241 20.55 0.46 -14.72
CA GLY A 241 21.30 0.08 -13.53
C GLY A 241 20.50 0.02 -12.22
N VAL A 242 19.18 0.20 -12.25
CA VAL A 242 18.32 0.17 -11.06
C VAL A 242 17.33 -0.99 -11.15
N LYS A 243 17.77 -2.19 -10.80
CA LYS A 243 16.94 -3.42 -10.86
C LYS A 243 16.17 -3.64 -9.57
N PHE A 244 15.35 -2.69 -9.20
CA PHE A 244 14.55 -2.74 -7.98
C PHE A 244 13.27 -3.55 -8.14
N TYR A 245 12.78 -4.10 -7.04
CA TYR A 245 11.37 -4.37 -6.89
C TYR A 245 10.59 -3.06 -7.01
N GLY A 246 9.37 -3.14 -7.51
CA GLY A 246 8.43 -2.03 -7.51
C GLY A 246 7.52 -2.05 -6.28
N ASN A 247 6.20 -2.04 -6.51
CA ASN A 247 5.23 -1.94 -5.43
C ASN A 247 4.91 -3.27 -4.77
N ALA A 248 4.76 -3.20 -3.45
CA ALA A 248 4.28 -4.27 -2.60
C ALA A 248 3.02 -3.82 -1.83
N ILE A 249 2.23 -4.79 -1.37
CA ILE A 249 1.29 -4.56 -0.28
C ILE A 249 2.11 -4.46 0.99
N ILE A 250 1.95 -3.34 1.69
CA ILE A 250 2.60 -3.05 2.97
C ILE A 250 1.56 -3.05 4.08
N ALA A 251 1.95 -3.40 5.29
CA ALA A 251 1.10 -3.38 6.47
C ALA A 251 1.83 -2.70 7.63
N SER A 252 1.10 -1.97 8.47
CA SER A 252 1.69 -1.43 9.69
C SER A 252 2.11 -2.56 10.63
N GLU A 253 3.23 -2.41 11.31
CA GLU A 253 3.71 -3.41 12.27
C GLU A 253 2.68 -3.67 13.38
N LYS A 254 1.99 -2.63 13.81
CA LYS A 254 0.90 -2.73 14.78
C LYS A 254 -0.23 -3.64 14.25
N PHE A 255 -0.70 -3.39 13.03
CA PHE A 255 -1.79 -4.16 12.45
C PHE A 255 -1.40 -5.62 12.22
N LEU A 256 -0.15 -5.88 11.80
CA LEU A 256 0.40 -7.24 11.67
C LEU A 256 0.37 -8.02 13.00
N LYS A 257 0.67 -7.36 14.10
CA LYS A 257 0.67 -7.96 15.44
C LYS A 257 -0.75 -8.19 15.98
N GLU A 258 -1.63 -7.20 15.79
CA GLU A 258 -2.99 -7.24 16.34
C GLU A 258 -3.96 -8.07 15.48
N ASN A 259 -3.75 -8.12 14.16
CA ASN A 259 -4.68 -8.72 13.20
C ASN A 259 -3.99 -9.62 12.15
N PRO A 260 -3.11 -10.55 12.53
CA PRO A 260 -2.36 -11.36 11.55
C PRO A 260 -3.26 -12.20 10.65
N ALA A 261 -4.37 -12.71 11.18
CA ALA A 261 -5.34 -13.48 10.41
C ALA A 261 -6.09 -12.61 9.38
N ALA A 262 -6.38 -11.36 9.70
CA ALA A 262 -6.99 -10.42 8.76
C ALA A 262 -6.05 -10.12 7.58
N VAL A 263 -4.75 -9.96 7.84
CA VAL A 263 -3.74 -9.77 6.78
C VAL A 263 -3.71 -10.97 5.83
N LYS A 264 -3.68 -12.20 6.34
CA LYS A 264 -3.72 -13.42 5.50
C LYS A 264 -4.97 -13.46 4.63
N ARG A 265 -6.16 -13.23 5.22
CA ARG A 265 -7.42 -13.20 4.47
C ARG A 265 -7.46 -12.09 3.43
N PHE A 266 -6.85 -10.93 3.72
CA PHE A 266 -6.73 -9.84 2.75
C PHE A 266 -5.91 -10.27 1.54
N LEU A 267 -4.74 -10.88 1.75
CA LEU A 267 -3.85 -11.33 0.67
C LEU A 267 -4.48 -12.46 -0.17
N GLU A 268 -5.23 -13.36 0.45
CA GLU A 268 -6.00 -14.39 -0.26
C GLU A 268 -7.10 -13.78 -1.16
N ALA A 269 -7.91 -12.87 -0.61
CA ALA A 269 -8.97 -12.19 -1.35
C ALA A 269 -8.40 -11.30 -2.47
N PHE A 270 -7.30 -10.60 -2.20
CA PHE A 270 -6.56 -9.84 -3.20
C PHE A 270 -6.05 -10.74 -4.33
N SER A 271 -5.42 -11.87 -4.02
CA SER A 271 -4.89 -12.81 -5.02
C SER A 271 -5.98 -13.37 -5.93
N LYS A 272 -7.15 -13.67 -5.37
CA LYS A 272 -8.33 -14.08 -6.14
C LYS A 272 -8.76 -12.98 -7.12
N GLY A 273 -8.86 -11.73 -6.65
CA GLY A 273 -9.21 -10.58 -7.49
C GLY A 273 -8.15 -10.29 -8.55
N ALA A 274 -6.87 -10.31 -8.19
CA ALA A 274 -5.77 -10.07 -9.11
C ALA A 274 -5.74 -11.10 -10.26
N ARG A 275 -6.04 -12.36 -9.98
CA ARG A 275 -6.19 -13.40 -11.02
C ARG A 275 -7.23 -13.01 -12.07
N GLU A 276 -8.38 -12.50 -11.66
CA GLU A 276 -9.43 -12.08 -12.57
C GLU A 276 -9.06 -10.82 -13.35
N VAL A 277 -8.40 -9.86 -12.71
CA VAL A 277 -7.89 -8.65 -13.36
C VAL A 277 -6.90 -9.00 -14.46
N ILE A 278 -5.96 -9.90 -14.18
CA ILE A 278 -4.96 -10.35 -15.13
C ILE A 278 -5.61 -11.11 -16.30
N ALA A 279 -6.60 -11.96 -16.01
CA ALA A 279 -7.29 -12.73 -17.02
C ALA A 279 -8.17 -11.86 -17.94
N ASN A 280 -8.78 -10.81 -17.44
CA ASN A 280 -9.64 -9.91 -18.21
C ASN A 280 -9.51 -8.45 -17.77
N PRO A 281 -8.43 -7.75 -18.16
CA PRO A 281 -8.20 -6.36 -17.77
C PRO A 281 -9.33 -5.41 -18.23
N ALA A 282 -9.94 -5.66 -19.38
CA ALA A 282 -11.00 -4.81 -19.91
C ALA A 282 -12.25 -4.83 -19.01
N ALA A 283 -12.65 -6.00 -18.55
CA ALA A 283 -13.78 -6.11 -17.60
C ALA A 283 -13.43 -5.50 -16.23
N ALA A 284 -12.18 -5.60 -15.81
CA ALA A 284 -11.72 -5.08 -14.51
C ALA A 284 -11.80 -3.54 -14.44
N ILE A 285 -11.61 -2.85 -15.55
CA ILE A 285 -11.66 -1.37 -15.59
C ILE A 285 -13.04 -0.81 -15.26
N GLU A 286 -14.12 -1.56 -15.46
CA GLU A 286 -15.46 -1.12 -15.07
C GLU A 286 -15.56 -0.82 -13.56
N HIS A 287 -14.79 -1.51 -12.73
CA HIS A 287 -14.73 -1.25 -11.30
C HIS A 287 -13.95 0.04 -10.96
N VAL A 288 -12.97 0.41 -11.77
CA VAL A 288 -12.28 1.71 -11.66
C VAL A 288 -13.23 2.82 -12.07
N LYS A 289 -13.95 2.65 -13.20
CA LYS A 289 -14.95 3.62 -13.66
C LYS A 289 -16.07 3.84 -12.65
N ALA A 290 -16.53 2.78 -12.00
CA ALA A 290 -17.54 2.88 -10.94
C ALA A 290 -17.04 3.71 -9.74
N ARG A 291 -15.73 3.72 -9.48
CA ARG A 291 -15.10 4.50 -8.41
C ARG A 291 -14.79 5.95 -8.83
N ASP A 292 -14.34 6.15 -10.06
CA ASP A 292 -14.04 7.45 -10.65
C ASP A 292 -14.67 7.53 -12.05
N GLY A 293 -15.87 8.09 -12.11
CA GLY A 293 -16.71 8.13 -13.32
C GLY A 293 -16.15 8.94 -14.49
N ILE A 294 -15.10 9.73 -14.28
CA ILE A 294 -14.51 10.59 -15.31
C ILE A 294 -13.36 9.95 -16.08
N ILE A 295 -12.93 8.73 -15.72
CA ILE A 295 -11.82 8.08 -16.41
C ILE A 295 -12.14 7.74 -17.87
N ASN A 296 -11.11 7.75 -18.70
CA ASN A 296 -11.17 7.21 -20.06
C ASN A 296 -10.94 5.69 -20.02
N VAL A 297 -11.99 4.92 -20.18
CA VAL A 297 -11.97 3.43 -20.08
C VAL A 297 -10.96 2.80 -21.02
N ALA A 298 -10.86 3.26 -22.28
CA ALA A 298 -9.94 2.71 -23.26
C ALA A 298 -8.47 2.96 -22.86
N LEU A 299 -8.17 4.18 -22.41
CA LEU A 299 -6.84 4.56 -21.92
C LEU A 299 -6.45 3.74 -20.67
N GLU A 300 -7.37 3.65 -19.71
CA GLU A 300 -7.11 2.93 -18.46
C GLU A 300 -7.00 1.41 -18.66
N THR A 301 -7.71 0.84 -19.63
CA THR A 301 -7.52 -0.55 -20.05
C THR A 301 -6.12 -0.78 -20.62
N ARG A 302 -5.63 0.14 -21.46
CA ARG A 302 -4.25 0.07 -21.98
C ARG A 302 -3.23 0.20 -20.87
N ARG A 303 -3.44 1.12 -19.94
CA ARG A 303 -2.57 1.33 -18.78
C ARG A 303 -2.46 0.07 -17.93
N LEU A 304 -3.59 -0.55 -17.60
CA LEU A 304 -3.63 -1.78 -16.83
C LEU A 304 -2.89 -2.93 -17.55
N LYS A 305 -3.11 -3.10 -18.86
CA LYS A 305 -2.39 -4.10 -19.66
C LYS A 305 -0.89 -3.87 -19.64
N LEU A 306 -0.45 -2.63 -19.82
CA LEU A 306 0.98 -2.29 -19.78
C LEU A 306 1.59 -2.57 -18.39
N ALA A 307 0.86 -2.28 -17.30
CA ALA A 307 1.32 -2.61 -15.96
C ALA A 307 1.39 -4.13 -15.74
N ILE A 308 0.39 -4.88 -16.20
CA ILE A 308 0.41 -6.35 -16.11
C ILE A 308 1.63 -6.91 -16.85
N ASP A 309 1.84 -6.51 -18.10
CA ASP A 309 2.89 -7.07 -18.95
C ASP A 309 4.30 -6.69 -18.48
N SER A 310 4.49 -5.47 -18.01
CA SER A 310 5.82 -4.95 -17.66
C SER A 310 6.28 -5.33 -16.27
N VAL A 311 5.38 -5.37 -15.26
CA VAL A 311 5.82 -5.49 -13.86
C VAL A 311 5.14 -6.61 -13.06
N ILE A 312 3.96 -7.07 -13.46
CA ILE A 312 3.25 -8.15 -12.78
C ILE A 312 3.61 -9.51 -13.40
N ASN A 313 3.51 -9.62 -14.72
CA ASN A 313 3.76 -10.83 -15.51
C ASN A 313 5.14 -10.80 -16.19
N SER A 314 6.11 -10.17 -15.56
CA SER A 314 7.49 -10.07 -16.05
C SER A 314 8.22 -11.42 -16.01
N THR A 315 9.35 -11.49 -16.71
CA THR A 315 10.22 -12.69 -16.68
C THR A 315 10.67 -13.00 -15.25
N ASP A 316 11.03 -11.97 -14.49
CA ASP A 316 11.47 -12.14 -13.10
C ASP A 316 10.32 -12.62 -12.21
N ALA A 317 9.10 -12.08 -12.37
CA ALA A 317 7.93 -12.54 -11.61
C ALA A 317 7.60 -14.02 -11.88
N ARG A 318 7.80 -14.48 -13.12
CA ARG A 318 7.59 -15.89 -13.48
C ARG A 318 8.63 -16.82 -12.86
N SER A 319 9.88 -16.38 -12.74
CA SER A 319 10.96 -17.17 -12.14
C SER A 319 10.94 -17.16 -10.62
N GLU A 320 10.58 -16.04 -10.00
CA GLU A 320 10.55 -15.87 -8.55
C GLU A 320 9.21 -16.33 -7.92
N GLY A 321 8.13 -16.31 -8.70
CA GLY A 321 6.75 -16.53 -8.24
C GLY A 321 6.05 -15.22 -7.86
N PHE A 322 4.78 -15.11 -8.23
CA PHE A 322 3.96 -13.96 -7.85
C PHE A 322 3.86 -13.85 -6.32
N GLY A 323 3.92 -12.64 -5.83
CA GLY A 323 3.82 -12.34 -4.40
C GLY A 323 5.12 -12.51 -3.62
N GLN A 324 6.12 -13.18 -4.18
CA GLN A 324 7.39 -13.50 -3.52
C GLN A 324 8.41 -12.36 -3.63
N ALA A 325 9.36 -12.35 -2.68
CA ALA A 325 10.56 -11.54 -2.78
C ALA A 325 11.79 -12.37 -2.36
N GLN A 326 12.86 -12.26 -3.13
CA GLN A 326 14.09 -13.03 -2.91
C GLN A 326 15.03 -12.27 -1.98
N ALA A 327 15.50 -12.91 -0.92
CA ALA A 327 16.38 -12.29 0.07
C ALA A 327 17.66 -11.67 -0.52
N PRO A 328 18.37 -12.32 -1.47
CA PRO A 328 19.55 -11.71 -2.09
C PRO A 328 19.24 -10.42 -2.86
N ARG A 329 18.09 -10.39 -3.58
CA ARG A 329 17.68 -9.22 -4.34
C ARG A 329 17.24 -8.07 -3.42
N LEU A 330 16.55 -8.37 -2.31
CA LEU A 330 16.21 -7.38 -1.28
C LEU A 330 17.47 -6.81 -0.63
N ALA A 331 18.47 -7.65 -0.32
CA ALA A 331 19.72 -7.22 0.26
C ALA A 331 20.52 -6.30 -0.68
N LEU A 332 20.58 -6.64 -1.98
CA LEU A 332 21.20 -5.78 -2.99
C LEU A 332 20.49 -4.43 -3.10
N MET A 333 19.17 -4.44 -3.19
CA MET A 333 18.37 -3.22 -3.24
C MET A 333 18.57 -2.36 -2.00
N ALA A 334 18.58 -2.96 -0.80
CA ALA A 334 18.82 -2.26 0.46
C ALA A 334 20.21 -1.61 0.51
N SER A 335 21.23 -2.29 -0.02
CA SER A 335 22.58 -1.73 -0.14
C SER A 335 22.60 -0.55 -1.10
N GLN A 336 22.00 -0.68 -2.29
CA GLN A 336 21.96 0.40 -3.28
C GLN A 336 21.22 1.65 -2.77
N VAL A 337 20.09 1.45 -2.08
CA VAL A 337 19.34 2.55 -1.44
C VAL A 337 20.21 3.22 -0.37
N SER A 338 20.86 2.42 0.49
CA SER A 338 21.72 2.94 1.56
C SER A 338 22.93 3.72 1.03
N ASP A 339 23.48 3.30 -0.12
CA ASP A 339 24.68 3.92 -0.70
C ASP A 339 24.35 5.18 -1.53
N ALA A 340 23.12 5.32 -2.03
CA ALA A 340 22.74 6.42 -2.89
C ALA A 340 21.91 7.49 -2.17
N PHE A 341 21.13 7.10 -1.16
CA PHE A 341 20.33 8.03 -0.38
C PHE A 341 21.17 8.52 0.81
N ASN A 342 21.08 9.80 1.12
CA ASN A 342 21.67 10.35 2.33
C ASN A 342 20.75 10.05 3.53
N THR A 343 20.64 8.77 3.90
CA THR A 343 19.78 8.31 4.98
C THR A 343 20.49 8.32 6.33
N LYS A 344 19.73 8.39 7.42
CA LYS A 344 20.28 8.40 8.79
C LYS A 344 20.98 7.11 9.17
N THR A 345 20.43 5.98 8.70
CA THR A 345 20.98 4.64 8.94
C THR A 345 20.97 3.82 7.65
N ARG A 346 21.70 2.72 7.63
CA ARG A 346 21.59 1.77 6.53
C ARG A 346 20.26 1.01 6.60
N VAL A 347 19.74 0.64 5.44
CA VAL A 347 18.51 -0.18 5.34
C VAL A 347 18.82 -1.59 5.86
N ASN A 348 18.00 -2.05 6.80
CA ASN A 348 18.00 -3.45 7.23
C ASN A 348 17.00 -4.26 6.38
N ALA A 349 17.52 -4.99 5.39
CA ALA A 349 16.68 -5.75 4.46
C ALA A 349 15.77 -6.77 5.15
N SER A 350 16.20 -7.37 6.26
CA SER A 350 15.40 -8.36 7.00
C SER A 350 14.19 -7.75 7.73
N ALA A 351 14.20 -6.44 7.97
CA ALA A 351 13.09 -5.73 8.60
C ALA A 351 12.05 -5.20 7.60
N ILE A 352 12.35 -5.26 6.29
CA ILE A 352 11.51 -4.68 5.24
C ILE A 352 10.43 -5.64 4.75
N TRP A 353 10.68 -6.95 4.81
CA TRP A 353 9.88 -7.98 4.18
C TRP A 353 9.48 -9.09 5.14
N SER A 354 8.23 -9.54 5.02
CA SER A 354 7.74 -10.75 5.70
C SER A 354 6.82 -11.56 4.80
N GLY A 355 7.31 -12.71 4.33
CA GLY A 355 6.55 -13.65 3.53
C GLY A 355 5.61 -14.58 4.33
N GLN A 356 5.60 -14.47 5.67
CA GLN A 356 4.82 -15.37 6.54
C GLN A 356 3.29 -15.25 6.39
N PHE A 357 2.82 -14.17 5.78
CA PHE A 357 1.39 -13.91 5.57
C PHE A 357 0.92 -14.32 4.18
N LEU A 358 1.84 -14.74 3.30
CA LEU A 358 1.50 -15.11 1.93
C LEU A 358 0.53 -16.28 1.88
N PRO A 359 -0.42 -16.27 0.93
CA PRO A 359 -1.22 -17.45 0.60
C PRO A 359 -0.35 -18.63 0.15
N ASP A 360 -0.97 -19.80 0.07
CA ASP A 360 -0.32 -20.98 -0.49
C ASP A 360 0.05 -20.80 -1.98
N ALA A 361 0.93 -21.68 -2.48
CA ALA A 361 1.44 -21.62 -3.85
C ALA A 361 0.33 -21.73 -4.91
N LYS A 362 -0.75 -22.48 -4.63
CA LYS A 362 -1.89 -22.61 -5.54
C LYS A 362 -2.68 -21.32 -5.66
N THR A 363 -2.88 -20.63 -4.55
CA THR A 363 -3.54 -19.32 -4.52
C THR A 363 -2.70 -18.25 -5.22
N LEU A 364 -1.37 -18.33 -5.12
CA LEU A 364 -0.42 -17.42 -5.77
C LEU A 364 -0.14 -17.76 -7.25
N ASP A 365 -0.56 -18.92 -7.75
CA ASP A 365 -0.42 -19.29 -9.18
C ASP A 365 -1.49 -18.54 -10.01
N ILE A 366 -1.28 -17.24 -10.18
CA ILE A 366 -2.24 -16.34 -10.86
C ILE A 366 -1.74 -15.84 -12.22
N LEU A 367 -0.46 -16.07 -12.54
CA LEU A 367 0.10 -15.61 -13.79
C LEU A 367 -0.34 -16.51 -14.95
N PRO A 368 -0.62 -15.95 -16.14
CA PRO A 368 -1.01 -16.76 -17.31
C PRO A 368 0.05 -17.80 -17.63
N LYS A 369 -0.38 -19.03 -17.86
CA LYS A 369 0.50 -20.09 -18.40
C LYS A 369 0.81 -19.77 -19.87
N ARG A 370 2.08 -19.96 -20.26
CA ARG A 370 2.49 -19.84 -21.68
C ARG A 370 2.05 -21.05 -22.46
#